data_39bfed789b22763f7fb0840e53e529b7
#
_entry.id   39bfed789b22763f7fb0840e53e529b7
#
_cell.length_a   1.000
_cell.length_b   1.000
_cell.length_c   1.000
_cell.angle_alpha   90.00
_cell.angle_beta   90.00
_cell.angle_gamma   90.00
#
_symmetry.space_group_name_H-M   'P 1'
#
loop_
_entity.id
_entity.type
_entity.pdbx_description
1 polymer ?
#
loop_
_entity_poly.entity_id
_entity_poly.type
_entity_poly.pdbx_seq_one_letter_code
_entity_poly.pdbx_strand_id
1 'polypeptide(L)'
;MTRHQHYLTQAVSAWVVAFLLAGCAPENLAVDPTGANCASGADTTKVPLNDLGNGCYLQFRGGLYPNGANALTGAHLTAGVAAAALVAPLDVNGQPNAGGKYVLLSIGMSNTTQEFCDDSAQPRTCQAPSFMTQAAADAAVNRTTLVLVNGAYGGRAASSWVSASSAEYDRIRDTWLTPLGLSEKQVQIAWVKVANPGPQAALPAAAADAYALETSIGQIARALKSRYPNLRQVFLTSRVYAGYATSTLNPEPYAYESGFSVKWAIESQISQAAGDTGDPRAGNVRYDTGVAAWMAWGPYSWAAGTRARSDGLIWVPADFGADGTHPAFSGRQKVGAMLLTFFKTSPVTSCWFLAGQVCR
;
A
#
# COMPACT_ATOMS: atom_id res chain seq x y z
N MET A 1 73.68 -27.74 -59.09
CA MET A 1 72.58 -26.98 -59.65
C MET A 1 71.30 -27.83 -59.56
N THR A 2 70.57 -27.81 -58.55
CA THR A 2 69.31 -28.59 -58.36
C THR A 2 68.32 -27.76 -57.59
N ARG A 3 67.25 -27.44 -58.25
CA ARG A 3 66.09 -26.70 -57.65
C ARG A 3 65.22 -27.68 -56.86
N HIS A 4 64.97 -27.39 -55.60
CA HIS A 4 63.92 -28.04 -54.83
C HIS A 4 62.66 -27.14 -54.88
N GLN A 5 61.58 -27.70 -55.40
CA GLN A 5 60.22 -27.15 -55.24
C GLN A 5 59.63 -27.61 -53.95
N HIS A 6 59.17 -26.65 -53.12
CA HIS A 6 58.35 -26.94 -51.97
C HIS A 6 56.83 -26.72 -52.32
N TYR A 7 56.09 -27.79 -52.19
CA TYR A 7 54.60 -27.74 -52.24
C TYR A 7 54.05 -27.22 -50.92
N LEU A 8 53.33 -26.10 -50.99
CA LEU A 8 52.54 -25.56 -49.89
C LEU A 8 51.13 -26.18 -49.95
N THR A 9 50.78 -27.03 -48.97
CA THR A 9 49.43 -27.51 -48.76
C THR A 9 48.68 -26.47 -47.96
N GLN A 10 47.66 -25.85 -48.59
CA GLN A 10 46.70 -24.96 -47.90
C GLN A 10 45.67 -25.83 -47.18
N ALA A 11 45.62 -25.69 -45.86
CA ALA A 11 44.55 -26.24 -45.03
C ALA A 11 43.40 -25.24 -45.01
N VAL A 12 42.24 -25.64 -45.55
CA VAL A 12 40.99 -24.85 -45.49
C VAL A 12 40.34 -25.15 -44.11
N SER A 13 40.42 -24.20 -43.20
CA SER A 13 39.70 -24.27 -41.93
C SER A 13 38.23 -23.84 -42.15
N ALA A 14 37.32 -24.79 -42.10
CA ALA A 14 35.88 -24.53 -42.07
C ALA A 14 35.48 -24.01 -40.69
N TRP A 15 35.10 -22.73 -40.63
CA TRP A 15 34.46 -22.15 -39.43
C TRP A 15 32.99 -22.55 -39.43
N VAL A 16 32.61 -23.43 -38.48
CA VAL A 16 31.21 -23.69 -38.16
C VAL A 16 30.74 -22.58 -37.26
N VAL A 17 29.93 -21.65 -37.81
CA VAL A 17 29.23 -20.65 -37.02
C VAL A 17 28.02 -21.34 -36.39
N ALA A 18 28.16 -21.70 -35.12
CA ALA A 18 27.04 -22.13 -34.30
C ALA A 18 26.18 -20.89 -33.97
N PHE A 19 25.04 -20.75 -34.64
CA PHE A 19 23.96 -19.85 -34.17
C PHE A 19 23.40 -20.38 -32.86
N LEU A 20 23.81 -19.81 -31.74
CA LEU A 20 23.12 -19.91 -30.49
C LEU A 20 21.77 -19.17 -30.65
N LEU A 21 20.71 -19.91 -30.93
CA LEU A 21 19.37 -19.46 -30.71
C LEU A 21 19.23 -19.28 -29.18
N ALA A 22 19.44 -18.05 -28.73
CA ALA A 22 18.98 -17.64 -27.39
C ALA A 22 17.46 -17.73 -27.43
N GLY A 23 16.92 -18.89 -27.05
CA GLY A 23 15.52 -19.05 -26.75
C GLY A 23 15.21 -18.06 -25.62
N CYS A 24 14.39 -17.05 -25.91
CA CYS A 24 13.68 -16.33 -24.86
C CYS A 24 12.94 -17.40 -24.06
N ALA A 25 13.43 -17.72 -22.88
CA ALA A 25 12.63 -18.42 -21.90
C ALA A 25 11.40 -17.53 -21.69
N PRO A 26 10.18 -18.08 -21.69
CA PRO A 26 9.02 -17.31 -21.30
C PRO A 26 9.34 -16.77 -19.90
N GLU A 27 9.35 -15.43 -19.77
CA GLU A 27 9.38 -14.80 -18.46
C GLU A 27 8.27 -15.47 -17.66
N ASN A 28 8.62 -16.09 -16.54
CA ASN A 28 7.66 -16.65 -15.62
C ASN A 28 6.74 -15.51 -15.19
N LEU A 29 5.59 -15.41 -15.84
CA LEU A 29 4.50 -14.59 -15.36
C LEU A 29 4.29 -15.04 -13.92
N ALA A 30 4.48 -14.11 -12.99
CA ALA A 30 4.35 -14.43 -11.59
C ALA A 30 2.99 -15.07 -11.36
N VAL A 31 3.01 -16.35 -11.12
CA VAL A 31 1.88 -17.10 -10.60
C VAL A 31 1.61 -16.50 -9.23
N ASP A 32 0.35 -16.21 -8.92
CA ASP A 32 -0.08 -15.91 -7.56
C ASP A 32 0.61 -16.92 -6.63
N PRO A 33 1.48 -16.51 -5.71
CA PRO A 33 2.27 -17.41 -4.88
C PRO A 33 1.39 -18.33 -3.99
N THR A 34 0.09 -18.08 -3.95
CA THR A 34 -0.89 -18.89 -3.19
C THR A 34 -1.44 -20.10 -3.97
N GLY A 35 -0.96 -20.37 -5.20
CA GLY A 35 -1.29 -21.61 -5.92
C GLY A 35 -2.76 -21.72 -6.37
N ALA A 36 -3.45 -20.59 -6.59
CA ALA A 36 -4.79 -20.60 -7.12
C ALA A 36 -4.81 -21.04 -8.58
N ASN A 37 -5.57 -22.06 -8.90
CA ASN A 37 -5.93 -22.42 -10.27
C ASN A 37 -6.96 -21.42 -10.85
N CYS A 38 -6.58 -20.15 -10.98
CA CYS A 38 -7.32 -19.22 -11.80
C CYS A 38 -6.94 -19.50 -13.26
N ALA A 39 -7.82 -20.15 -13.99
CA ALA A 39 -7.58 -20.45 -15.41
C ALA A 39 -7.36 -19.15 -16.19
N SER A 40 -6.33 -19.11 -17.02
CA SER A 40 -6.07 -18.00 -17.92
C SER A 40 -7.29 -17.74 -18.81
N GLY A 41 -7.77 -16.49 -18.87
CA GLY A 41 -8.93 -16.10 -19.65
C GLY A 41 -10.25 -16.02 -18.89
N ALA A 42 -10.20 -16.15 -17.57
CA ALA A 42 -11.36 -16.00 -16.70
C ALA A 42 -11.89 -14.54 -16.64
N ASP A 43 -12.98 -14.39 -15.97
CA ASP A 43 -13.83 -13.22 -15.83
C ASP A 43 -13.06 -11.91 -15.65
N THR A 44 -13.30 -10.96 -16.54
CA THR A 44 -12.80 -9.58 -16.48
C THR A 44 -13.74 -8.66 -15.68
N THR A 45 -14.82 -9.20 -15.12
CA THR A 45 -15.77 -8.44 -14.31
C THR A 45 -15.11 -7.99 -13.02
N LYS A 46 -15.08 -6.69 -12.79
CA LYS A 46 -14.57 -6.14 -11.55
C LYS A 46 -15.56 -6.39 -10.41
N VAL A 47 -15.26 -7.41 -9.62
CA VAL A 47 -15.94 -7.71 -8.35
C VAL A 47 -15.05 -7.23 -7.20
N PRO A 48 -15.57 -6.55 -6.17
CA PRO A 48 -14.74 -6.13 -5.02
C PRO A 48 -13.93 -7.30 -4.48
N LEU A 49 -12.64 -7.11 -4.16
CA LEU A 49 -11.74 -8.21 -3.77
C LEU A 49 -12.29 -9.04 -2.61
N ASN A 50 -12.92 -8.38 -1.63
CA ASN A 50 -13.53 -9.05 -0.49
C ASN A 50 -14.76 -9.89 -0.87
N ASP A 51 -15.50 -9.49 -1.91
CA ASP A 51 -16.65 -10.26 -2.43
C ASP A 51 -16.21 -11.34 -3.41
N LEU A 52 -15.09 -11.13 -4.08
CA LEU A 52 -14.47 -12.09 -4.99
C LEU A 52 -13.96 -13.33 -4.25
N GLY A 53 -13.40 -13.14 -3.04
CA GLY A 53 -12.93 -14.24 -2.19
C GLY A 53 -12.03 -15.21 -2.95
N ASN A 54 -12.43 -16.49 -3.04
CA ASN A 54 -11.71 -17.50 -3.81
C ASN A 54 -11.94 -17.42 -5.34
N GLY A 55 -12.82 -16.54 -5.81
CA GLY A 55 -12.98 -16.27 -7.24
C GLY A 55 -11.76 -15.56 -7.81
N CYS A 56 -11.76 -15.42 -9.13
CA CYS A 56 -10.61 -14.83 -9.85
C CYS A 56 -11.04 -13.63 -10.69
N TYR A 57 -10.20 -12.62 -10.72
CA TYR A 57 -10.15 -11.60 -11.75
C TYR A 57 -8.98 -11.93 -12.67
N LEU A 58 -9.25 -12.22 -13.94
CA LEU A 58 -8.24 -12.79 -14.84
C LEU A 58 -7.64 -14.06 -14.20
N GLN A 59 -6.33 -14.10 -14.02
CA GLN A 59 -5.60 -15.19 -13.35
C GLN A 59 -5.32 -14.92 -11.85
N PHE A 60 -5.89 -13.86 -11.29
CA PHE A 60 -5.56 -13.41 -9.93
C PHE A 60 -6.72 -13.68 -8.97
N ARG A 61 -6.42 -14.39 -7.90
CA ARG A 61 -7.38 -14.71 -6.85
C ARG A 61 -7.78 -13.46 -6.04
N GLY A 62 -9.06 -13.36 -5.71
CA GLY A 62 -9.60 -12.33 -4.84
C GLY A 62 -9.23 -12.50 -3.37
N GLY A 63 -10.06 -11.92 -2.52
CA GLY A 63 -9.79 -11.78 -1.08
C GLY A 63 -8.75 -10.72 -0.77
N LEU A 64 -8.68 -10.33 0.48
CA LEU A 64 -7.72 -9.32 0.98
C LEU A 64 -6.42 -9.95 1.47
N TYR A 65 -6.44 -11.22 1.81
CA TYR A 65 -5.33 -12.00 2.38
C TYR A 65 -5.17 -13.32 1.63
N PRO A 66 -4.12 -14.11 1.91
CA PRO A 66 -3.88 -15.39 1.27
C PRO A 66 -5.11 -16.30 1.25
N ASN A 67 -5.21 -17.12 0.21
CA ASN A 67 -6.30 -18.10 0.03
C ASN A 67 -7.72 -17.49 -0.06
N GLY A 68 -7.84 -16.26 -0.57
CA GLY A 68 -9.14 -15.60 -0.73
C GLY A 68 -9.77 -15.13 0.59
N ALA A 69 -9.01 -15.12 1.68
CA ALA A 69 -9.49 -14.69 2.98
C ALA A 69 -9.70 -13.17 3.03
N ASN A 70 -10.66 -12.72 3.85
CA ASN A 70 -10.91 -11.31 4.10
C ASN A 70 -10.50 -10.88 5.52
N ALA A 71 -10.27 -11.83 6.40
CA ALA A 71 -9.87 -11.59 7.77
C ALA A 71 -8.38 -11.87 7.98
N LEU A 72 -7.76 -11.01 8.77
CA LEU A 72 -6.41 -11.24 9.27
C LEU A 72 -6.44 -12.39 10.30
N THR A 73 -5.60 -13.40 10.12
CA THR A 73 -5.60 -14.60 10.97
C THR A 73 -4.17 -15.11 11.23
N GLY A 74 -4.06 -16.15 12.06
CA GLY A 74 -2.83 -16.90 12.27
C GLY A 74 -1.65 -16.09 12.81
N ALA A 75 -0.46 -16.48 12.44
CA ALA A 75 0.78 -15.88 12.93
C ALA A 75 0.89 -14.38 12.60
N HIS A 76 0.35 -13.97 11.45
CA HIS A 76 0.40 -12.57 11.05
C HIS A 76 -0.52 -11.68 11.91
N LEU A 77 -1.71 -12.16 12.30
CA LEU A 77 -2.55 -11.48 13.30
C LEU A 77 -1.83 -11.39 14.65
N THR A 78 -1.25 -12.50 15.11
CA THR A 78 -0.51 -12.52 16.38
C THR A 78 0.62 -11.49 16.37
N ALA A 79 1.38 -11.40 15.28
CA ALA A 79 2.43 -10.40 15.11
C ALA A 79 1.87 -8.97 15.08
N GLY A 80 0.71 -8.75 14.48
CA GLY A 80 0.02 -7.46 14.46
C GLY A 80 -0.44 -7.00 15.85
N VAL A 81 -0.97 -7.93 16.66
CA VAL A 81 -1.32 -7.66 18.07
C VAL A 81 -0.05 -7.33 18.88
N ALA A 82 1.03 -8.09 18.68
CA ALA A 82 2.30 -7.81 19.33
C ALA A 82 2.87 -6.43 18.90
N ALA A 83 2.77 -6.07 17.61
CA ALA A 83 3.17 -4.75 17.13
C ALA A 83 2.32 -3.64 17.73
N ALA A 84 0.99 -3.85 17.89
CA ALA A 84 0.10 -2.92 18.57
C ALA A 84 0.49 -2.72 20.05
N ALA A 85 0.86 -3.79 20.74
CA ALA A 85 1.31 -3.72 22.14
C ALA A 85 2.60 -2.91 22.34
N LEU A 86 3.38 -2.70 21.28
CA LEU A 86 4.58 -1.87 21.29
C LEU A 86 4.29 -0.39 21.00
N VAL A 87 3.05 -0.03 20.65
CA VAL A 87 2.65 1.38 20.48
C VAL A 87 2.51 1.99 21.88
N ALA A 88 3.37 2.93 22.20
CA ALA A 88 3.44 3.54 23.53
C ALA A 88 3.78 5.03 23.44
N PRO A 89 3.35 5.84 24.42
CA PRO A 89 3.71 7.25 24.48
C PRO A 89 5.23 7.43 24.63
N LEU A 90 5.80 8.23 23.74
CA LEU A 90 7.24 8.57 23.70
C LEU A 90 7.42 10.08 23.84
N ASP A 91 8.53 10.49 24.40
CA ASP A 91 8.99 11.87 24.31
C ASP A 91 9.56 12.19 22.90
N VAL A 92 9.95 13.42 22.67
CA VAL A 92 10.51 13.87 21.38
C VAL A 92 11.84 13.18 21.02
N ASN A 93 12.51 12.58 21.99
CA ASN A 93 13.75 11.82 21.78
C ASN A 93 13.47 10.33 21.51
N GLY A 94 12.19 9.93 21.53
CA GLY A 94 11.75 8.54 21.30
C GLY A 94 11.93 7.65 22.53
N GLN A 95 12.03 8.23 23.74
CA GLN A 95 12.09 7.49 24.99
C GLN A 95 10.70 7.32 25.58
N PRO A 96 10.39 6.20 26.25
CA PRO A 96 9.13 5.99 26.93
C PRO A 96 8.83 7.13 27.93
N ASN A 97 7.64 7.72 27.84
CA ASN A 97 7.22 8.82 28.68
C ASN A 97 5.70 8.83 28.83
N ALA A 98 5.18 8.74 30.05
CA ALA A 98 3.74 8.69 30.32
C ALA A 98 2.98 9.94 29.81
N GLY A 99 3.62 11.12 29.78
CA GLY A 99 3.09 12.35 29.19
C GLY A 99 3.38 12.51 27.70
N GLY A 100 4.07 11.53 27.10
CA GLY A 100 4.48 11.54 25.69
C GLY A 100 3.33 11.30 24.72
N LYS A 101 3.68 11.17 23.44
CA LYS A 101 2.73 10.98 22.34
C LYS A 101 3.18 9.85 21.44
N TYR A 102 2.23 9.32 20.65
CA TYR A 102 2.49 8.56 19.45
C TYR A 102 1.65 9.11 18.31
N VAL A 103 2.18 9.02 17.12
CA VAL A 103 1.59 9.62 15.92
C VAL A 103 1.07 8.53 14.99
N LEU A 104 -0.20 8.68 14.56
CA LEU A 104 -0.75 8.06 13.36
C LEU A 104 -0.62 9.04 12.21
N LEU A 105 0.21 8.70 11.23
CA LEU A 105 0.57 9.52 10.08
C LEU A 105 -0.12 9.03 8.81
N SER A 106 -0.74 9.91 8.03
CA SER A 106 -1.18 9.57 6.67
C SER A 106 -0.07 9.80 5.65
N ILE A 107 0.05 8.90 4.67
CA ILE A 107 1.00 8.96 3.55
C ILE A 107 0.24 8.73 2.25
N GLY A 108 0.40 9.64 1.29
CA GLY A 108 -0.23 9.50 -0.01
C GLY A 108 -0.45 10.80 -0.76
N MET A 109 -1.44 10.77 -1.65
CA MET A 109 -1.74 11.78 -2.64
C MET A 109 -2.96 12.65 -2.26
N SER A 110 -3.49 13.41 -3.21
CA SER A 110 -4.64 14.32 -3.01
C SER A 110 -5.87 13.64 -2.40
N ASN A 111 -6.26 12.46 -2.88
CA ASN A 111 -7.37 11.72 -2.29
C ASN A 111 -7.09 11.40 -0.82
N THR A 112 -5.87 10.94 -0.51
CA THR A 112 -5.47 10.56 0.84
C THR A 112 -5.52 11.75 1.79
N THR A 113 -4.98 12.91 1.38
CA THR A 113 -5.04 14.11 2.23
C THR A 113 -6.47 14.59 2.44
N GLN A 114 -7.32 14.60 1.39
CA GLN A 114 -8.71 15.04 1.48
C GLN A 114 -9.57 14.12 2.34
N GLU A 115 -9.35 12.82 2.27
CA GLU A 115 -10.07 11.82 3.06
C GLU A 115 -9.62 11.83 4.53
N PHE A 116 -8.34 12.08 4.79
CA PHE A 116 -7.78 12.08 6.14
C PHE A 116 -8.04 13.38 6.89
N CYS A 117 -7.82 14.55 6.25
CA CYS A 117 -7.95 15.87 6.87
C CYS A 117 -8.57 16.93 5.95
N ASP A 118 -8.44 16.79 4.64
CA ASP A 118 -8.85 17.75 3.60
C ASP A 118 -8.11 19.09 3.65
N ASP A 119 -6.92 19.14 4.23
CA ASP A 119 -6.13 20.35 4.18
C ASP A 119 -4.76 20.12 3.58
N SER A 120 -4.61 20.52 2.32
CA SER A 120 -3.33 20.58 1.65
C SER A 120 -2.62 21.94 1.85
N ALA A 121 -3.32 22.96 2.31
CA ALA A 121 -2.82 24.34 2.33
C ALA A 121 -2.48 24.83 3.74
N GLN A 122 -3.15 24.33 4.78
CA GLN A 122 -2.97 24.80 6.15
C GLN A 122 -2.85 23.64 7.14
N PRO A 123 -1.73 23.52 7.85
CA PRO A 123 -1.39 22.32 8.62
C PRO A 123 -2.31 21.97 9.79
N ARG A 124 -3.35 22.70 10.11
CA ARG A 124 -4.00 22.53 11.41
C ARG A 124 -5.52 22.58 11.42
N THR A 125 -6.15 22.80 10.26
CA THR A 125 -7.61 22.93 10.19
C THR A 125 -8.17 21.91 9.21
N CYS A 126 -8.54 20.72 9.74
CA CYS A 126 -9.19 19.71 8.90
C CYS A 126 -10.63 20.12 8.59
N GLN A 127 -11.05 19.87 7.37
CA GLN A 127 -12.43 20.10 6.96
C GLN A 127 -13.31 18.89 7.21
N ALA A 128 -14.50 19.15 7.77
CA ALA A 128 -15.52 18.12 7.89
C ALA A 128 -15.99 17.68 6.48
N PRO A 129 -16.25 16.38 6.26
CA PRO A 129 -16.28 15.30 7.25
C PRO A 129 -15.10 14.34 7.12
N SER A 130 -13.88 14.82 7.05
CA SER A 130 -12.68 13.98 6.97
C SER A 130 -12.51 13.06 8.19
N PHE A 131 -11.61 12.06 8.08
CA PHE A 131 -11.34 11.14 9.18
C PHE A 131 -10.94 11.86 10.47
N MET A 132 -10.03 12.83 10.39
CA MET A 132 -9.57 13.55 11.59
C MET A 132 -10.70 14.30 12.29
N THR A 133 -11.63 14.90 11.54
CA THR A 133 -12.78 15.61 12.14
C THR A 133 -13.80 14.65 12.75
N GLN A 134 -14.04 13.48 12.13
CA GLN A 134 -14.88 12.43 12.70
C GLN A 134 -14.24 11.85 13.96
N ALA A 135 -12.95 11.57 13.96
CA ALA A 135 -12.21 11.10 15.13
C ALA A 135 -12.20 12.13 16.26
N ALA A 136 -12.07 13.43 15.92
CA ALA A 136 -12.16 14.51 16.92
C ALA A 136 -13.55 14.65 17.54
N ALA A 137 -14.62 14.30 16.84
CA ALA A 137 -15.99 14.33 17.34
C ALA A 137 -16.35 13.08 18.18
N ASP A 138 -15.61 11.96 18.03
CA ASP A 138 -15.89 10.71 18.72
C ASP A 138 -15.22 10.67 20.11
N ALA A 139 -16.02 10.68 21.17
CA ALA A 139 -15.51 10.68 22.55
C ALA A 139 -14.72 9.41 22.94
N ALA A 140 -14.91 8.32 22.22
CA ALA A 140 -14.19 7.08 22.48
C ALA A 140 -12.73 7.11 21.98
N VAL A 141 -12.37 8.05 21.12
CA VAL A 141 -11.00 8.13 20.56
C VAL A 141 -10.02 8.67 21.61
N ASN A 142 -8.86 8.05 21.71
CA ASN A 142 -7.78 8.50 22.57
C ASN A 142 -7.21 9.84 22.09
N ARG A 143 -7.43 10.90 22.85
CA ARG A 143 -6.92 12.24 22.58
C ARG A 143 -5.78 12.65 23.52
N THR A 144 -5.45 11.79 24.46
CA THR A 144 -4.42 12.07 25.47
C THR A 144 -3.03 11.80 24.92
N THR A 145 -2.84 10.65 24.28
CA THR A 145 -1.52 10.21 23.79
C THR A 145 -1.44 10.04 22.28
N LEU A 146 -2.54 9.74 21.60
CA LEU A 146 -2.63 9.66 20.16
C LEU A 146 -2.68 11.06 19.54
N VAL A 147 -1.83 11.30 18.52
CA VAL A 147 -1.88 12.47 17.64
C VAL A 147 -2.06 12.01 16.20
N LEU A 148 -3.08 12.53 15.53
CA LEU A 148 -3.32 12.31 14.11
C LEU A 148 -2.60 13.39 13.31
N VAL A 149 -1.81 12.99 12.30
CA VAL A 149 -1.04 13.92 11.46
C VAL A 149 -1.28 13.60 9.99
N ASN A 150 -1.76 14.60 9.24
CA ASN A 150 -1.94 14.46 7.80
C ASN A 150 -0.63 14.74 7.06
N GLY A 151 0.15 13.70 6.79
CA GLY A 151 1.38 13.79 6.00
C GLY A 151 1.16 13.72 4.49
N ALA A 152 0.01 13.21 4.03
CA ALA A 152 -0.31 13.14 2.62
C ALA A 152 -0.39 14.53 1.96
N TYR A 153 -0.13 14.61 0.65
CA TYR A 153 -0.14 15.87 -0.06
C TYR A 153 -0.56 15.73 -1.52
N GLY A 154 -1.28 16.72 -2.04
CA GLY A 154 -1.74 16.74 -3.43
C GLY A 154 -0.60 16.60 -4.44
N GLY A 155 -0.79 15.78 -5.47
CA GLY A 155 0.20 15.52 -6.50
C GLY A 155 1.35 14.58 -6.09
N ARG A 156 1.34 14.02 -4.87
CA ARG A 156 2.39 13.12 -4.37
C ARG A 156 1.98 11.66 -4.58
N ALA A 157 2.24 11.16 -5.78
CA ALA A 157 2.03 9.76 -6.15
C ALA A 157 2.99 8.81 -5.41
N ALA A 158 2.84 7.51 -5.62
CA ALA A 158 3.66 6.49 -4.97
C ALA A 158 5.17 6.76 -5.06
N SER A 159 5.65 7.20 -6.22
CA SER A 159 7.07 7.53 -6.46
C SER A 159 7.63 8.64 -5.55
N SER A 160 6.79 9.50 -5.00
CA SER A 160 7.21 10.54 -4.07
C SER A 160 7.62 10.02 -2.69
N TRP A 161 7.32 8.76 -2.37
CA TRP A 161 7.46 8.18 -1.03
C TRP A 161 8.44 7.01 -0.96
N VAL A 162 9.05 6.59 -2.08
CA VAL A 162 9.85 5.36 -2.19
C VAL A 162 11.24 5.43 -1.53
N SER A 163 11.70 6.60 -1.12
CA SER A 163 12.99 6.80 -0.48
C SER A 163 12.86 7.55 0.85
N ALA A 164 13.54 7.09 1.88
CA ALA A 164 13.58 7.77 3.18
C ALA A 164 14.18 9.19 3.12
N SER A 165 14.93 9.50 2.07
CA SER A 165 15.48 10.83 1.78
C SER A 165 14.57 11.71 0.93
N SER A 166 13.34 11.27 0.61
CA SER A 166 12.39 12.09 -0.12
C SER A 166 12.07 13.38 0.63
N ALA A 167 12.04 14.50 -0.11
CA ALA A 167 11.70 15.82 0.43
C ALA A 167 10.30 15.86 1.09
N GLU A 168 9.41 14.92 0.74
CA GLU A 168 8.09 14.83 1.36
C GLU A 168 8.16 14.45 2.84
N TYR A 169 9.11 13.60 3.24
CA TYR A 169 9.33 13.30 4.66
C TYR A 169 9.90 14.49 5.41
N ASP A 170 10.80 15.27 4.78
CA ASP A 170 11.30 16.53 5.37
C ASP A 170 10.17 17.54 5.53
N ARG A 171 9.28 17.67 4.52
CA ARG A 171 8.08 18.51 4.62
C ARG A 171 7.20 18.09 5.80
N ILE A 172 6.97 16.79 6.00
CA ILE A 172 6.18 16.28 7.13
C ILE A 172 6.84 16.70 8.45
N ARG A 173 8.15 16.49 8.59
CA ARG A 173 8.90 16.89 9.78
C ARG A 173 8.77 18.39 10.05
N ASP A 174 9.03 19.21 9.02
CA ASP A 174 9.21 20.66 9.19
C ASP A 174 7.86 21.39 9.27
N THR A 175 6.85 20.93 8.51
CA THR A 175 5.55 21.60 8.44
C THR A 175 4.55 21.09 9.49
N TRP A 176 4.67 19.81 9.88
CA TRP A 176 3.67 19.16 10.73
C TRP A 176 4.19 18.74 12.09
N LEU A 177 5.24 17.92 12.14
CA LEU A 177 5.70 17.35 13.40
C LEU A 177 6.33 18.43 14.29
N THR A 178 7.33 19.14 13.80
CA THR A 178 8.05 20.17 14.57
C THR A 178 7.15 21.28 15.12
N PRO A 179 6.21 21.87 14.33
CA PRO A 179 5.32 22.89 14.85
C PRO A 179 4.29 22.39 15.88
N LEU A 180 4.05 21.07 15.92
CA LEU A 180 3.21 20.44 16.93
C LEU A 180 4.00 20.00 18.19
N GLY A 181 5.30 20.29 18.25
CA GLY A 181 6.19 19.84 19.31
C GLY A 181 6.45 18.34 19.27
N LEU A 182 6.34 17.73 18.10
CA LEU A 182 6.53 16.30 17.85
C LEU A 182 7.84 16.06 17.08
N SER A 183 8.26 14.80 17.08
CA SER A 183 9.40 14.35 16.29
C SER A 183 9.06 13.10 15.48
N GLU A 184 9.90 12.79 14.50
CA GLU A 184 9.83 11.58 13.71
C GLU A 184 9.94 10.30 14.55
N LYS A 185 10.59 10.38 15.72
CA LYS A 185 10.71 9.24 16.66
C LYS A 185 9.40 8.88 17.35
N GLN A 186 8.40 9.74 17.31
CA GLN A 186 7.06 9.49 17.87
C GLN A 186 6.09 8.93 16.83
N VAL A 187 6.47 8.83 15.53
CA VAL A 187 5.65 8.20 14.50
C VAL A 187 5.72 6.69 14.67
N GLN A 188 4.61 6.08 15.07
CA GLN A 188 4.51 4.65 15.34
C GLN A 188 3.52 3.93 14.46
N ILE A 189 2.59 4.63 13.85
CA ILE A 189 1.57 4.08 12.96
C ILE A 189 1.52 4.92 11.67
N ALA A 190 1.36 4.26 10.53
CA ALA A 190 1.10 4.93 9.26
C ALA A 190 -0.14 4.34 8.56
N TRP A 191 -0.95 5.21 7.98
CA TRP A 191 -1.95 4.85 6.98
C TRP A 191 -1.47 5.30 5.62
N VAL A 192 -1.36 4.36 4.68
CA VAL A 192 -0.80 4.59 3.34
C VAL A 192 -1.86 4.31 2.30
N LYS A 193 -2.14 5.30 1.46
CA LYS A 193 -3.01 5.17 0.29
C LYS A 193 -2.37 5.90 -0.88
N VAL A 194 -1.79 5.14 -1.80
CA VAL A 194 -1.01 5.65 -2.94
C VAL A 194 -1.50 5.05 -4.25
N ALA A 195 -1.15 5.71 -5.35
CA ALA A 195 -1.32 5.21 -6.71
C ALA A 195 -0.21 5.78 -7.60
N ASN A 196 0.02 5.17 -8.75
CA ASN A 196 0.88 5.73 -9.78
C ASN A 196 0.10 6.74 -10.64
N PRO A 197 0.71 7.82 -11.11
CA PRO A 197 0.07 8.77 -12.01
C PRO A 197 0.09 8.25 -13.45
N GLY A 198 -1.02 8.43 -14.16
CA GLY A 198 -1.10 8.17 -15.59
C GLY A 198 -0.77 6.73 -16.01
N PRO A 199 -1.35 5.68 -15.37
CA PRO A 199 -1.07 4.30 -15.72
C PRO A 199 -1.44 4.01 -17.19
N GLN A 200 -0.67 3.12 -17.86
CA GLN A 200 -0.84 2.83 -19.28
C GLN A 200 -1.12 1.34 -19.57
N ALA A 201 -0.79 0.45 -18.66
CA ALA A 201 -0.94 -0.98 -18.86
C ALA A 201 -1.72 -1.61 -17.69
N ALA A 202 -2.80 -2.29 -18.03
CA ALA A 202 -3.63 -3.05 -17.10
C ALA A 202 -3.14 -4.50 -16.98
N LEU A 203 -3.58 -5.20 -15.94
CA LEU A 203 -3.41 -6.63 -15.82
C LEU A 203 -4.08 -7.35 -17.01
N PRO A 204 -3.55 -8.44 -17.55
CA PRO A 204 -2.37 -9.19 -17.05
C PRO A 204 -1.07 -8.82 -17.78
N ALA A 205 -0.98 -7.64 -18.41
CA ALA A 205 0.23 -7.24 -19.14
C ALA A 205 1.46 -7.31 -18.24
N ALA A 206 2.60 -7.76 -18.76
CA ALA A 206 3.87 -7.87 -18.01
C ALA A 206 4.31 -6.53 -17.37
N ALA A 207 4.01 -5.40 -18.05
CA ALA A 207 4.28 -4.05 -17.56
C ALA A 207 3.06 -3.41 -16.87
N ALA A 208 2.13 -4.21 -16.32
CA ALA A 208 0.94 -3.67 -15.68
C ALA A 208 1.29 -2.73 -14.51
N ASP A 209 0.52 -1.65 -14.41
CA ASP A 209 0.65 -0.65 -13.36
C ASP A 209 0.54 -1.27 -11.95
N ALA A 210 -0.29 -2.29 -11.80
CA ALA A 210 -0.44 -3.00 -10.53
C ALA A 210 0.87 -3.60 -10.01
N TYR A 211 1.74 -4.10 -10.88
CA TYR A 211 3.06 -4.62 -10.49
C TYR A 211 4.03 -3.51 -10.10
N ALA A 212 4.02 -2.40 -10.86
CA ALA A 212 4.84 -1.24 -10.53
C ALA A 212 4.41 -0.61 -9.20
N LEU A 213 3.11 -0.59 -8.92
CA LEU A 213 2.58 -0.09 -7.67
C LEU A 213 2.93 -1.00 -6.49
N GLU A 214 2.90 -2.32 -6.64
CA GLU A 214 3.37 -3.27 -5.64
C GLU A 214 4.84 -3.01 -5.28
N THR A 215 5.70 -2.83 -6.30
CA THR A 215 7.12 -2.48 -6.11
C THR A 215 7.26 -1.18 -5.30
N SER A 216 6.48 -0.17 -5.65
CA SER A 216 6.49 1.11 -4.92
C SER A 216 6.02 0.95 -3.48
N ILE A 217 4.99 0.14 -3.21
CA ILE A 217 4.50 -0.14 -1.85
C ILE A 217 5.60 -0.80 -1.01
N GLY A 218 6.31 -1.79 -1.54
CA GLY A 218 7.43 -2.42 -0.86
C GLY A 218 8.56 -1.44 -0.55
N GLN A 219 8.90 -0.55 -1.49
CA GLN A 219 9.88 0.52 -1.27
C GLN A 219 9.41 1.52 -0.20
N ILE A 220 8.14 1.92 -0.23
CA ILE A 220 7.53 2.82 0.76
C ILE A 220 7.59 2.19 2.16
N ALA A 221 7.28 0.91 2.29
CA ALA A 221 7.34 0.22 3.58
C ALA A 221 8.76 0.28 4.20
N ARG A 222 9.79 0.06 3.38
CA ARG A 222 11.19 0.21 3.81
C ARG A 222 11.58 1.66 4.11
N ALA A 223 11.17 2.59 3.25
CA ALA A 223 11.44 4.02 3.43
C ALA A 223 10.82 4.55 4.73
N LEU A 224 9.57 4.18 5.02
CA LEU A 224 8.87 4.55 6.24
C LEU A 224 9.59 4.01 7.48
N LYS A 225 10.00 2.73 7.47
CA LYS A 225 10.71 2.14 8.61
C LYS A 225 12.09 2.77 8.84
N SER A 226 12.79 3.09 7.76
CA SER A 226 14.07 3.79 7.82
C SER A 226 13.90 5.22 8.36
N ARG A 227 12.86 5.93 7.94
CA ARG A 227 12.61 7.32 8.34
C ARG A 227 12.08 7.43 9.77
N TYR A 228 11.17 6.52 10.13
CA TYR A 228 10.49 6.49 11.42
C TYR A 228 10.93 5.26 12.21
N PRO A 229 12.01 5.34 13.01
CA PRO A 229 12.63 4.15 13.61
C PRO A 229 11.68 3.40 14.56
N ASN A 230 10.74 4.09 15.19
CA ASN A 230 9.76 3.51 16.09
C ASN A 230 8.46 3.09 15.40
N LEU A 231 8.39 3.13 14.06
CA LEU A 231 7.21 2.67 13.32
C LEU A 231 6.96 1.18 13.60
N ARG A 232 5.74 0.87 14.03
CA ARG A 232 5.27 -0.47 14.42
C ARG A 232 4.32 -1.07 13.40
N GLN A 233 3.38 -0.25 12.90
CA GLN A 233 2.29 -0.72 12.04
C GLN A 233 2.11 0.19 10.84
N VAL A 234 1.86 -0.42 9.68
CA VAL A 234 1.49 0.25 8.43
C VAL A 234 0.17 -0.36 7.93
N PHE A 235 -0.84 0.46 7.77
CA PHE A 235 -2.13 0.07 7.22
C PHE A 235 -2.24 0.58 5.80
N LEU A 236 -2.43 -0.35 4.85
CA LEU A 236 -2.50 -0.06 3.42
C LEU A 236 -3.94 -0.02 2.95
N THR A 237 -4.29 0.95 2.13
CA THR A 237 -5.60 1.07 1.49
C THR A 237 -5.41 1.30 -0.01
N SER A 238 -6.18 0.61 -0.84
CA SER A 238 -6.20 0.82 -2.28
C SER A 238 -7.08 2.01 -2.68
N ARG A 239 -7.16 2.29 -3.99
CA ARG A 239 -8.05 3.33 -4.53
C ARG A 239 -9.53 3.03 -4.23
N VAL A 240 -10.34 4.08 -4.22
CA VAL A 240 -11.80 4.00 -4.35
C VAL A 240 -12.17 3.76 -5.81
N TYR A 241 -13.44 3.52 -6.10
CA TYR A 241 -13.95 3.43 -7.46
C TYR A 241 -13.60 4.66 -8.30
N ALA A 242 -13.13 4.45 -9.51
CA ALA A 242 -12.74 5.51 -10.43
C ALA A 242 -13.40 5.39 -11.82
N GLY A 243 -14.56 4.72 -11.89
CA GLY A 243 -15.32 4.61 -13.14
C GLY A 243 -16.02 5.91 -13.56
N TYR A 244 -16.02 6.92 -12.71
CA TYR A 244 -16.51 8.27 -13.03
C TYR A 244 -15.40 9.23 -13.43
N ALA A 245 -14.13 8.81 -13.36
CA ALA A 245 -12.99 9.67 -13.64
C ALA A 245 -12.99 10.18 -15.09
N THR A 246 -12.80 11.50 -15.23
CA THR A 246 -12.64 12.17 -16.52
C THR A 246 -11.19 12.48 -16.85
N SER A 247 -10.26 12.06 -15.97
CA SER A 247 -8.82 12.29 -16.09
C SER A 247 -8.04 10.97 -16.12
N THR A 248 -6.75 11.05 -16.44
CA THR A 248 -5.81 9.92 -16.41
C THR A 248 -5.21 9.65 -15.04
N LEU A 249 -5.74 10.28 -13.98
CA LEU A 249 -5.27 10.13 -12.60
C LEU A 249 -5.71 8.79 -11.98
N ASN A 250 -5.29 7.68 -12.58
CA ASN A 250 -5.59 6.33 -12.13
C ASN A 250 -7.10 5.95 -12.25
N PRO A 251 -7.70 6.00 -13.48
CA PRO A 251 -9.06 5.55 -13.73
C PRO A 251 -9.19 4.02 -13.62
N GLU A 252 -10.39 3.47 -13.90
CA GLU A 252 -10.55 2.03 -14.10
C GLU A 252 -9.88 1.55 -15.41
N PRO A 253 -9.28 0.36 -15.44
CA PRO A 253 -9.28 -0.66 -14.39
C PRO A 253 -8.21 -0.46 -13.30
N TYR A 254 -7.31 0.48 -13.43
CA TYR A 254 -6.14 0.67 -12.56
C TYR A 254 -6.52 0.92 -11.10
N ALA A 255 -7.62 1.65 -10.86
CA ALA A 255 -8.12 1.85 -9.50
C ALA A 255 -8.53 0.54 -8.84
N TYR A 256 -9.23 -0.34 -9.53
CA TYR A 256 -9.55 -1.69 -9.08
C TYR A 256 -8.28 -2.52 -8.87
N GLU A 257 -7.40 -2.54 -9.87
CA GLU A 257 -6.18 -3.34 -9.88
C GLU A 257 -5.18 -2.94 -8.80
N SER A 258 -5.23 -1.68 -8.32
CA SER A 258 -4.44 -1.24 -7.16
C SER A 258 -4.74 -2.05 -5.89
N GLY A 259 -5.91 -2.69 -5.81
CA GLY A 259 -6.24 -3.63 -4.75
C GLY A 259 -5.33 -4.85 -4.74
N PHE A 260 -4.99 -5.38 -5.91
CA PHE A 260 -4.04 -6.49 -6.03
C PHE A 260 -2.64 -6.07 -5.61
N SER A 261 -2.20 -4.87 -5.95
CA SER A 261 -0.88 -4.35 -5.53
C SER A 261 -0.73 -4.33 -4.01
N VAL A 262 -1.77 -3.87 -3.31
CA VAL A 262 -1.79 -3.86 -1.84
C VAL A 262 -1.81 -5.29 -1.29
N LYS A 263 -2.67 -6.15 -1.86
CA LYS A 263 -2.79 -7.56 -1.49
C LYS A 263 -1.43 -8.27 -1.60
N TRP A 264 -0.78 -8.20 -2.75
CA TRP A 264 0.49 -8.87 -3.01
C TRP A 264 1.63 -8.38 -2.10
N ALA A 265 1.70 -7.08 -1.83
CA ALA A 265 2.69 -6.55 -0.89
C ALA A 265 2.51 -7.09 0.54
N ILE A 266 1.26 -7.23 1.00
CA ILE A 266 0.94 -7.83 2.31
C ILE A 266 1.22 -9.33 2.29
N GLU A 267 0.80 -10.05 1.25
CA GLU A 267 1.06 -11.49 1.09
C GLU A 267 2.55 -11.78 1.03
N SER A 268 3.33 -10.92 0.36
CA SER A 268 4.79 -11.03 0.35
C SER A 268 5.38 -10.92 1.75
N GLN A 269 4.88 -10.00 2.59
CA GLN A 269 5.33 -9.90 3.98
C GLN A 269 4.95 -11.12 4.80
N ILE A 270 3.73 -11.63 4.63
CA ILE A 270 3.26 -12.84 5.32
C ILE A 270 4.14 -14.04 4.94
N SER A 271 4.39 -14.23 3.65
CA SER A 271 5.21 -15.32 3.11
C SER A 271 6.65 -15.23 3.63
N GLN A 272 7.26 -14.04 3.57
CA GLN A 272 8.63 -13.82 4.08
C GLN A 272 8.74 -14.06 5.59
N ALA A 273 7.74 -13.70 6.37
CA ALA A 273 7.72 -13.97 7.80
C ALA A 273 7.56 -15.48 8.11
N ALA A 274 6.95 -16.23 7.21
CA ALA A 274 6.86 -17.70 7.28
C ALA A 274 8.15 -18.42 6.83
N GLY A 275 9.13 -17.68 6.31
CA GLY A 275 10.41 -18.24 5.85
C GLY A 275 10.53 -18.42 4.34
N ASP A 276 9.49 -18.05 3.58
CA ASP A 276 9.50 -18.07 2.11
C ASP A 276 10.12 -16.80 1.52
N THR A 277 10.27 -16.77 0.19
CA THR A 277 10.85 -15.60 -0.51
C THR A 277 9.88 -14.44 -0.68
N GLY A 278 8.57 -14.72 -0.76
CA GLY A 278 7.55 -13.74 -1.15
C GLY A 278 7.63 -13.32 -2.62
N ASP A 279 6.86 -12.31 -3.00
CA ASP A 279 6.94 -11.75 -4.35
C ASP A 279 8.18 -10.87 -4.49
N PRO A 280 9.05 -11.11 -5.49
CA PRO A 280 10.27 -10.32 -5.70
C PRO A 280 10.00 -8.84 -6.00
N ARG A 281 8.80 -8.49 -6.49
CA ARG A 281 8.42 -7.09 -6.76
C ARG A 281 8.33 -6.28 -5.48
N ALA A 282 7.74 -6.82 -4.43
CA ALA A 282 7.70 -6.16 -3.12
C ALA A 282 9.10 -5.98 -2.51
N GLY A 283 10.07 -6.82 -2.93
CA GLY A 283 11.40 -6.90 -2.34
C GLY A 283 11.34 -7.38 -0.89
N ASN A 284 12.39 -7.13 -0.13
CA ASN A 284 12.41 -7.50 1.29
C ASN A 284 11.50 -6.56 2.10
N VAL A 285 10.43 -7.10 2.68
CA VAL A 285 9.48 -6.37 3.54
C VAL A 285 9.34 -7.02 4.93
N ARG A 286 10.33 -7.77 5.38
CA ARG A 286 10.33 -8.47 6.66
C ARG A 286 10.23 -7.50 7.83
N TYR A 287 9.24 -7.74 8.71
CA TYR A 287 9.08 -6.96 9.95
C TYR A 287 9.89 -7.54 11.10
N ASP A 288 10.10 -8.84 11.13
CA ASP A 288 10.86 -9.56 12.17
C ASP A 288 12.36 -9.24 12.17
N THR A 289 12.89 -8.80 11.03
CA THR A 289 14.27 -8.31 10.92
C THR A 289 14.38 -6.78 10.96
N GLY A 290 13.27 -6.07 11.09
CA GLY A 290 13.23 -4.61 11.17
C GLY A 290 13.44 -3.88 9.85
N VAL A 291 13.37 -4.56 8.72
CA VAL A 291 13.51 -3.97 7.37
C VAL A 291 12.27 -3.12 7.02
N ALA A 292 11.09 -3.59 7.39
CA ALA A 292 9.84 -2.86 7.31
C ALA A 292 9.09 -2.94 8.64
N ALA A 293 8.07 -2.12 8.84
CA ALA A 293 7.10 -2.34 9.91
C ALA A 293 6.10 -3.43 9.52
N TRP A 294 5.38 -3.97 10.48
CA TRP A 294 4.29 -4.89 10.21
C TRP A 294 3.20 -4.22 9.36
N MET A 295 2.73 -4.89 8.30
CA MET A 295 1.75 -4.36 7.35
C MET A 295 0.47 -5.17 7.36
N ALA A 296 -0.67 -4.48 7.23
CA ALA A 296 -1.96 -5.09 6.99
C ALA A 296 -2.85 -4.17 6.13
N TRP A 297 -3.96 -4.71 5.66
CA TRP A 297 -5.01 -3.88 5.13
C TRP A 297 -5.55 -2.93 6.21
N GLY A 298 -5.68 -1.66 5.83
CA GLY A 298 -6.67 -0.76 6.40
C GLY A 298 -8.04 -1.07 5.79
N PRO A 299 -9.00 -0.13 5.80
CA PRO A 299 -10.28 -0.39 5.14
C PRO A 299 -10.09 -0.55 3.63
N TYR A 300 -10.62 -1.64 3.07
CA TYR A 300 -10.72 -1.80 1.62
C TYR A 300 -11.83 -0.88 1.10
N SER A 301 -11.49 0.05 0.22
CA SER A 301 -12.36 1.17 -0.12
C SER A 301 -13.01 1.08 -1.50
N TRP A 302 -12.67 0.07 -2.33
CA TRP A 302 -13.26 -0.08 -3.65
C TRP A 302 -14.60 -0.84 -3.62
N ALA A 303 -15.59 -0.34 -4.36
CA ALA A 303 -16.83 -1.01 -4.71
C ALA A 303 -17.20 -0.64 -6.16
N ALA A 304 -18.02 -1.43 -6.82
CA ALA A 304 -18.31 -1.32 -8.27
C ALA A 304 -19.35 -0.24 -8.58
N GLY A 305 -19.06 1.02 -8.30
CA GLY A 305 -19.98 2.13 -8.54
C GLY A 305 -21.27 1.95 -7.71
N THR A 306 -22.42 2.03 -8.36
CA THR A 306 -23.73 1.90 -7.72
C THR A 306 -24.12 0.46 -7.38
N ARG A 307 -23.35 -0.55 -7.82
CA ARG A 307 -23.54 -1.93 -7.40
C ARG A 307 -22.99 -2.11 -5.99
N ALA A 308 -23.87 -2.40 -5.04
CA ALA A 308 -23.49 -2.55 -3.65
C ALA A 308 -22.52 -3.72 -3.45
N ARG A 309 -21.48 -3.49 -2.67
CA ARG A 309 -20.61 -4.49 -2.09
C ARG A 309 -21.38 -5.27 -1.00
N SER A 310 -20.89 -6.43 -0.59
CA SER A 310 -21.56 -7.29 0.42
C SER A 310 -21.85 -6.58 1.75
N ASP A 311 -21.03 -5.56 2.10
CA ASP A 311 -21.24 -4.71 3.30
C ASP A 311 -22.05 -3.44 3.03
N GLY A 312 -22.66 -3.31 1.85
CA GLY A 312 -23.50 -2.20 1.45
C GLY A 312 -22.77 -0.99 0.88
N LEU A 313 -21.44 -0.99 0.79
CA LEU A 313 -20.70 0.14 0.20
C LEU A 313 -21.06 0.31 -1.28
N ILE A 314 -21.40 1.54 -1.65
CA ILE A 314 -21.57 2.00 -3.04
C ILE A 314 -20.81 3.30 -3.26
N TRP A 315 -20.49 3.58 -4.52
CA TRP A 315 -19.96 4.85 -4.97
C TRP A 315 -20.90 5.44 -6.01
N VAL A 316 -21.40 6.64 -5.76
CA VAL A 316 -22.24 7.37 -6.71
C VAL A 316 -21.48 8.59 -7.26
N PRO A 317 -21.87 9.15 -8.43
CA PRO A 317 -21.18 10.34 -8.98
C PRO A 317 -21.06 11.50 -7.99
N ALA A 318 -22.08 11.72 -7.15
CA ALA A 318 -22.08 12.77 -6.11
C ALA A 318 -21.03 12.59 -5.00
N ASP A 319 -20.41 11.40 -4.88
CA ASP A 319 -19.31 11.17 -3.94
C ASP A 319 -17.98 11.78 -4.43
N PHE A 320 -17.95 12.26 -5.66
CA PHE A 320 -16.76 12.80 -6.32
C PHE A 320 -16.98 14.23 -6.79
N GLY A 321 -15.91 14.99 -6.89
CA GLY A 321 -15.88 16.27 -7.57
C GLY A 321 -16.13 16.15 -9.07
N ALA A 322 -16.13 17.28 -9.77
CA ALA A 322 -16.40 17.34 -11.21
C ALA A 322 -15.46 16.49 -12.08
N ASP A 323 -14.27 16.17 -11.58
CA ASP A 323 -13.30 15.30 -12.26
C ASP A 323 -13.57 13.79 -12.08
N GLY A 324 -14.57 13.42 -11.27
CA GLY A 324 -14.90 12.04 -10.98
C GLY A 324 -13.80 11.26 -10.25
N THR A 325 -12.78 11.94 -9.75
CA THR A 325 -11.56 11.34 -9.15
C THR A 325 -11.38 11.77 -7.70
N HIS A 326 -11.43 13.07 -7.42
CA HIS A 326 -11.28 13.59 -6.07
C HIS A 326 -12.58 13.48 -5.28
N PRO A 327 -12.52 13.11 -3.99
CA PRO A 327 -13.73 12.90 -3.21
C PRO A 327 -14.44 14.24 -2.92
N ALA A 328 -15.75 14.29 -3.17
CA ALA A 328 -16.64 15.32 -2.66
C ALA A 328 -16.92 15.11 -1.17
N PHE A 329 -17.82 15.92 -0.60
CA PHE A 329 -18.18 15.85 0.82
C PHE A 329 -18.59 14.41 1.26
N SER A 330 -19.54 13.79 0.54
CA SER A 330 -20.00 12.44 0.88
C SER A 330 -18.94 11.36 0.66
N GLY A 331 -18.07 11.50 -0.35
CA GLY A 331 -16.94 10.60 -0.56
C GLY A 331 -15.93 10.66 0.60
N ARG A 332 -15.58 11.85 1.05
CA ARG A 332 -14.72 12.03 2.24
C ARG A 332 -15.35 11.46 3.50
N GLN A 333 -16.67 11.67 3.67
CA GLN A 333 -17.41 11.12 4.81
C GLN A 333 -17.36 9.59 4.83
N LYS A 334 -17.56 8.93 3.70
CA LYS A 334 -17.49 7.47 3.59
C LYS A 334 -16.13 6.93 3.98
N VAL A 335 -15.05 7.47 3.39
CA VAL A 335 -13.69 7.00 3.71
C VAL A 335 -13.33 7.32 5.15
N GLY A 336 -13.66 8.50 5.65
CA GLY A 336 -13.45 8.87 7.05
C GLY A 336 -14.16 7.93 8.02
N ALA A 337 -15.41 7.57 7.72
CA ALA A 337 -16.18 6.62 8.54
C ALA A 337 -15.59 5.19 8.49
N MET A 338 -15.14 4.74 7.31
CA MET A 338 -14.46 3.44 7.19
C MET A 338 -13.17 3.40 8.01
N LEU A 339 -12.36 4.46 7.98
CA LEU A 339 -11.14 4.57 8.80
C LEU A 339 -11.47 4.58 10.29
N LEU A 340 -12.43 5.39 10.71
CA LEU A 340 -12.84 5.48 12.10
C LEU A 340 -13.33 4.13 12.63
N THR A 341 -14.20 3.45 11.87
CA THR A 341 -14.68 2.11 12.21
C THR A 341 -13.52 1.12 12.30
N PHE A 342 -12.65 1.10 11.30
CA PHE A 342 -11.49 0.21 11.28
C PHE A 342 -10.59 0.39 12.52
N PHE A 343 -10.20 1.62 12.83
CA PHE A 343 -9.33 1.87 13.97
C PHE A 343 -10.00 1.59 15.32
N LYS A 344 -11.31 1.72 15.41
CA LYS A 344 -12.07 1.41 16.63
C LYS A 344 -12.28 -0.08 16.85
N THR A 345 -12.39 -0.88 15.79
CA THR A 345 -12.90 -2.26 15.89
C THR A 345 -11.86 -3.32 15.60
N SER A 346 -10.77 -2.99 14.90
CA SER A 346 -9.74 -3.96 14.57
C SER A 346 -8.96 -4.39 15.84
N PRO A 347 -8.69 -5.69 16.02
CA PRO A 347 -7.94 -6.21 17.18
C PRO A 347 -6.49 -5.72 17.22
N VAL A 348 -5.96 -5.19 16.10
CA VAL A 348 -4.60 -4.67 16.02
C VAL A 348 -4.52 -3.14 16.17
N THR A 349 -5.65 -2.46 16.43
CA THR A 349 -5.67 -1.01 16.51
C THR A 349 -6.44 -0.46 17.70
N SER A 350 -7.54 -1.12 18.10
CA SER A 350 -8.48 -0.59 19.08
C SER A 350 -7.83 -0.29 20.43
N CYS A 351 -6.83 -1.06 20.83
CA CYS A 351 -6.18 -0.90 22.13
C CYS A 351 -5.38 0.41 22.26
N TRP A 352 -4.82 0.95 21.18
CA TRP A 352 -4.12 2.23 21.20
C TRP A 352 -4.98 3.38 20.64
N PHE A 353 -6.01 3.06 19.84
CA PHE A 353 -6.87 4.07 19.25
C PHE A 353 -7.96 4.56 20.19
N LEU A 354 -8.46 3.69 21.06
CA LEU A 354 -9.54 4.03 22.00
C LEU A 354 -9.00 4.53 23.32
N ALA A 355 -9.71 5.48 23.93
CA ALA A 355 -9.41 5.99 25.26
C ALA A 355 -9.63 4.89 26.33
N GLY A 356 -8.72 4.84 27.31
CA GLY A 356 -8.81 3.91 28.43
C GLY A 356 -8.52 2.44 28.09
N GLN A 357 -8.15 2.12 26.85
CA GLN A 357 -7.71 0.79 26.46
C GLN A 357 -6.20 0.63 26.68
N VAL A 358 -5.76 -0.60 26.88
CA VAL A 358 -4.35 -0.98 27.00
C VAL A 358 -4.09 -2.15 26.07
N CYS A 359 -3.07 -2.02 25.21
CA CYS A 359 -2.60 -3.12 24.40
C CYS A 359 -1.91 -4.18 25.26
N ARG A 360 -2.29 -5.43 25.10
CA ARG A 360 -1.75 -6.57 25.86
C ARG A 360 -1.28 -7.66 24.92
#